data_989e775ae088cee4e3cdc27cb05b70d7
#
_entry.id   989e775ae088cee4e3cdc27cb05b70d7
#
_cell.length_a   1.000
_cell.length_b   1.000
_cell.length_c   1.000
_cell.angle_alpha   90.00
_cell.angle_beta   90.00
_cell.angle_gamma   90.00
#
_symmetry.space_group_name_H-M   'P 1'
#
loop_
_entity.id
_entity.type
_entity.pdbx_description
1 polymer ?
#
loop_
_entity_poly.entity_id
_entity_poly.type
_entity_poly.pdbx_seq_one_letter_code
_entity_poly.pdbx_strand_id
1 'polypeptide(L)'
;MTKLLVSDDNPNGAKLEDILRILRNDIIARCNVSVATHERETEKVVANNMRILNLLTECIDLAEVSTDILVQAYGVEQAAKGIARRPGSTQEDAA
;
A
#
# COMPACT_ATOMS: atom_id res chain seq x y z
N MET A 1 7.61 -17.30 3.56
CA MET A 1 6.76 -16.13 3.77
C MET A 1 6.06 -15.73 2.48
N THR A 2 4.78 -15.41 2.56
CA THR A 2 4.03 -15.02 1.39
C THR A 2 4.31 -13.57 1.03
N LYS A 3 4.58 -13.31 -0.23
CA LYS A 3 4.78 -11.95 -0.71
C LYS A 3 3.44 -11.39 -1.16
N LEU A 4 3.14 -10.16 -0.76
CA LEU A 4 1.89 -9.51 -1.13
C LEU A 4 2.04 -8.64 -2.37
N LEU A 5 3.19 -7.99 -2.51
CA LEU A 5 3.36 -7.00 -3.57
C LEU A 5 3.80 -7.64 -4.87
N VAL A 6 3.33 -7.06 -5.96
CA VAL A 6 3.72 -7.51 -7.29
C VAL A 6 5.21 -7.23 -7.51
N SER A 7 5.89 -8.19 -8.10
CA SER A 7 7.31 -8.07 -8.45
C SER A 7 7.63 -9.14 -9.49
N ASP A 8 8.86 -9.16 -9.94
CA ASP A 8 9.28 -10.20 -10.87
C ASP A 8 9.12 -11.60 -10.26
N ASP A 9 9.38 -11.71 -8.95
CA ASP A 9 9.22 -12.96 -8.24
C ASP A 9 7.78 -13.27 -7.87
N ASN A 10 6.90 -12.28 -7.96
CA ASN A 10 5.51 -12.43 -7.56
C ASN A 10 4.60 -11.71 -8.55
N PRO A 11 4.52 -12.22 -9.78
CA PRO A 11 3.80 -11.51 -10.85
C PRO A 11 2.29 -11.37 -10.59
N ASN A 12 1.74 -12.18 -9.70
CA ASN A 12 0.32 -12.12 -9.38
C ASN A 12 0.04 -11.29 -8.13
N GLY A 13 1.02 -10.60 -7.62
CA GLY A 13 0.84 -9.75 -6.44
C GLY A 13 0.08 -8.48 -6.77
N ALA A 14 -0.24 -7.72 -5.74
CA ALA A 14 -0.98 -6.47 -5.88
C ALA A 14 -0.05 -5.27 -5.81
N LYS A 15 -0.51 -4.13 -6.31
CA LYS A 15 0.22 -2.89 -6.15
C LYS A 15 0.08 -2.43 -4.71
N LEU A 16 1.09 -1.73 -4.22
CA LEU A 16 1.08 -1.24 -2.85
C LEU A 16 -0.15 -0.37 -2.57
N GLU A 17 -0.48 0.57 -3.46
CA GLU A 17 -1.63 1.43 -3.25
C GLU A 17 -2.93 0.65 -3.16
N ASP A 18 -3.06 -0.44 -3.89
CA ASP A 18 -4.27 -1.25 -3.86
C ASP A 18 -4.39 -2.01 -2.53
N ILE A 19 -3.29 -2.57 -2.05
CA ILE A 19 -3.28 -3.25 -0.75
C ILE A 19 -3.62 -2.26 0.36
N LEU A 20 -3.04 -1.06 0.30
CA LEU A 20 -3.29 -0.04 1.31
C LEU A 20 -4.75 0.39 1.31
N ARG A 21 -5.39 0.49 0.14
CA ARG A 21 -6.80 0.82 0.07
C ARG A 21 -7.69 -0.26 0.66
N ILE A 22 -7.37 -1.52 0.39
CA ILE A 22 -8.11 -2.64 0.95
C ILE A 22 -8.01 -2.62 2.46
N LEU A 23 -6.79 -2.42 2.98
CA LEU A 23 -6.56 -2.34 4.41
C LEU A 23 -7.31 -1.17 5.03
N ARG A 24 -7.28 -0.01 4.37
CA ARG A 24 -7.99 1.17 4.85
C ARG A 24 -9.49 0.91 4.95
N ASN A 25 -10.06 0.28 3.94
CA ASN A 25 -11.49 -0.03 3.96
C ASN A 25 -11.86 -0.99 5.07
N ASP A 26 -11.00 -1.97 5.35
CA ASP A 26 -11.24 -2.90 6.45
C ASP A 26 -11.20 -2.18 7.80
N ILE A 27 -10.27 -1.26 7.96
CA ILE A 27 -10.16 -0.48 9.20
C ILE A 27 -11.38 0.42 9.37
N ILE A 28 -11.86 1.04 8.29
CA ILE A 28 -13.07 1.87 8.35
C ILE A 28 -14.26 1.02 8.84
N ALA A 29 -14.41 -0.18 8.31
CA ALA A 29 -15.48 -1.07 8.73
C ALA A 29 -15.39 -1.40 10.21
N ARG A 30 -14.18 -1.64 10.71
CA ARG A 30 -13.97 -1.92 12.12
C ARG A 30 -14.29 -0.71 12.99
N CYS A 31 -13.94 0.49 12.54
CA CYS A 31 -14.25 1.71 13.26
C CYS A 31 -15.75 1.89 13.42
N ASN A 32 -16.51 1.60 12.37
CA ASN A 32 -17.97 1.73 12.41
C ASN A 32 -18.58 0.80 13.45
N VAL A 33 -18.05 -0.40 13.57
CA VAL A 33 -18.54 -1.35 14.57
C VAL A 33 -18.18 -0.87 15.98
N SER A 34 -16.93 -0.40 16.15
CA SER A 34 -16.43 0.02 17.46
C SER A 34 -17.19 1.22 18.02
N VAL A 35 -17.55 2.16 17.17
CA VAL A 35 -18.26 3.37 17.60
C VAL A 35 -19.58 3.03 18.28
N ALA A 36 -20.21 1.92 17.92
CA ALA A 36 -21.51 1.55 18.47
C ALA A 36 -21.46 1.12 19.93
N THR A 37 -20.31 0.81 20.49
CA THR A 37 -20.21 0.30 21.85
C THR A 37 -20.04 1.37 22.92
N HIS A 38 -19.51 2.52 22.59
CA HIS A 38 -19.37 3.67 23.50
C HIS A 38 -18.55 3.41 24.77
N GLU A 39 -17.68 2.43 24.77
CA GLU A 39 -16.81 2.17 25.89
C GLU A 39 -15.56 3.03 25.83
N ARG A 40 -15.01 3.40 26.98
CA ARG A 40 -13.82 4.26 27.02
C ARG A 40 -12.64 3.63 26.29
N GLU A 41 -12.41 2.35 26.51
CA GLU A 41 -11.32 1.65 25.83
C GLU A 41 -11.56 1.63 24.32
N THR A 42 -12.82 1.45 23.94
CA THR A 42 -13.19 1.47 22.53
C THR A 42 -12.95 2.85 21.93
N GLU A 43 -13.23 3.91 22.68
CA GLU A 43 -12.99 5.26 22.19
C GLU A 43 -11.51 5.48 21.88
N LYS A 44 -10.62 4.97 22.75
CA LYS A 44 -9.19 5.08 22.52
C LYS A 44 -8.77 4.31 21.28
N VAL A 45 -9.31 3.11 21.11
CA VAL A 45 -9.01 2.31 19.92
C VAL A 45 -9.50 3.01 18.67
N VAL A 46 -10.70 3.59 18.70
CA VAL A 46 -11.24 4.33 17.57
C VAL A 46 -10.34 5.51 17.25
N ALA A 47 -9.90 6.26 18.27
CA ALA A 47 -9.00 7.39 18.02
C ALA A 47 -7.71 6.95 17.37
N ASN A 48 -7.14 5.84 17.83
CA ASN A 48 -5.94 5.28 17.22
C ASN A 48 -6.19 4.87 15.77
N ASN A 49 -7.34 4.23 15.52
CA ASN A 49 -7.68 3.80 14.18
C ASN A 49 -7.89 4.99 13.24
N MET A 50 -8.47 6.08 13.74
CA MET A 50 -8.63 7.29 12.94
C MET A 50 -7.26 7.86 12.53
N ARG A 51 -6.30 7.82 13.47
CA ARG A 51 -4.95 8.26 13.12
C ARG A 51 -4.30 7.33 12.12
N ILE A 52 -4.50 6.02 12.29
CA ILE A 52 -3.98 5.03 11.32
C ILE A 52 -4.59 5.31 9.95
N LEU A 53 -5.89 5.60 9.87
CA LEU A 53 -6.54 5.90 8.60
C LEU A 53 -5.92 7.12 7.93
N ASN A 54 -5.63 8.16 8.70
CA ASN A 54 -4.99 9.35 8.15
C ASN A 54 -3.59 9.02 7.62
N LEU A 55 -2.84 8.22 8.34
CA LEU A 55 -1.50 7.81 7.90
C LEU A 55 -1.57 6.92 6.66
N LEU A 56 -2.57 6.02 6.61
CA LEU A 56 -2.75 5.18 5.43
C LEU A 56 -3.11 6.00 4.21
N THR A 57 -3.93 7.05 4.38
CA THR A 57 -4.26 7.93 3.27
C THR A 57 -3.00 8.59 2.73
N GLU A 58 -2.11 9.05 3.61
CA GLU A 58 -0.84 9.61 3.17
C GLU A 58 0.02 8.56 2.47
N CYS A 59 0.02 7.34 2.97
CA CYS A 59 0.77 6.25 2.34
C CYS A 59 0.23 5.95 0.95
N ILE A 60 -1.08 5.96 0.78
CA ILE A 60 -1.70 5.72 -0.53
C ILE A 60 -1.28 6.81 -1.50
N ASP A 61 -1.33 8.06 -1.07
CA ASP A 61 -0.92 9.19 -1.92
C ASP A 61 0.54 9.05 -2.35
N LEU A 62 1.41 8.69 -1.42
CA LEU A 62 2.82 8.50 -1.73
C LEU A 62 3.03 7.32 -2.69
N ALA A 63 2.30 6.24 -2.48
CA ALA A 63 2.41 5.07 -3.36
C ALA A 63 1.95 5.40 -4.77
N GLU A 64 0.88 6.20 -4.90
CA GLU A 64 0.39 6.62 -6.21
C GLU A 64 1.38 7.53 -6.92
N VAL A 65 1.97 8.46 -6.17
CA VAL A 65 3.01 9.33 -6.73
C VAL A 65 4.20 8.50 -7.20
N SER A 66 4.59 7.52 -6.42
CA SER A 66 5.69 6.63 -6.80
C SER A 66 5.38 5.85 -8.07
N THR A 67 4.13 5.38 -8.19
CA THR A 67 3.72 4.68 -9.41
C THR A 67 3.81 5.61 -10.62
N ASP A 68 3.38 6.87 -10.48
CA ASP A 68 3.48 7.83 -11.57
C ASP A 68 4.92 8.09 -11.97
N ILE A 69 5.80 8.21 -10.99
CA ILE A 69 7.23 8.40 -11.24
C ILE A 69 7.79 7.20 -12.00
N LEU A 70 7.43 5.99 -11.57
CA LEU A 70 7.92 4.77 -12.21
C LEU A 70 7.39 4.65 -13.64
N VAL A 71 6.13 5.03 -13.88
CA VAL A 71 5.56 5.01 -15.21
C VAL A 71 6.34 5.94 -16.12
N GLN A 72 6.65 7.13 -15.65
CA GLN A 72 7.38 8.09 -16.47
C GLN A 72 8.82 7.67 -16.71
N ALA A 73 9.44 7.06 -15.72
CA ALA A 73 10.85 6.69 -15.83
C ALA A 73 11.08 5.38 -16.58
N TYR A 74 10.21 4.41 -16.38
CA TYR A 74 10.45 3.03 -16.87
C TYR A 74 9.30 2.43 -17.64
N GLY A 75 8.18 3.13 -17.78
CA GLY A 75 7.03 2.65 -18.52
C GLY A 75 6.02 1.93 -17.64
N VAL A 76 4.83 1.74 -18.18
CA VAL A 76 3.69 1.19 -17.45
C VAL A 76 3.97 -0.22 -16.94
N GLU A 77 4.62 -1.03 -17.74
CA GLU A 77 4.85 -2.41 -17.38
C GLU A 77 5.73 -2.54 -16.13
N GLN A 78 6.81 -1.77 -16.08
CA GLN A 78 7.68 -1.82 -14.92
C GLN A 78 7.01 -1.19 -13.70
N ALA A 79 6.24 -0.13 -13.90
CA ALA A 79 5.52 0.49 -12.80
C ALA A 79 4.51 -0.47 -12.21
N ALA A 80 3.84 -1.26 -13.03
CA ALA A 80 2.87 -2.24 -12.56
C ALA A 80 3.52 -3.31 -11.69
N LYS A 81 4.81 -3.54 -11.86
CA LYS A 81 5.55 -4.49 -11.03
C LYS A 81 6.09 -3.85 -9.76
N GLY A 82 5.90 -2.54 -9.59
CA GLY A 82 6.38 -1.85 -8.41
C GLY A 82 7.88 -1.78 -8.30
N ILE A 83 8.59 -1.91 -9.42
CA ILE A 83 10.03 -2.01 -9.40
C ILE A 83 10.65 -0.73 -9.93
N ALA A 84 11.49 -0.10 -9.11
CA ALA A 84 12.27 1.06 -9.53
C ALA A 84 13.59 0.56 -10.10
N ARG A 85 13.52 -0.18 -11.18
CA ARG A 85 14.70 -0.80 -11.74
C ARG A 85 15.37 0.14 -12.74
N ARG A 86 16.60 0.49 -12.47
CA ARG A 86 17.32 1.38 -13.36
C ARG A 86 17.85 0.60 -14.53
N PRO A 87 17.99 1.27 -15.68
CA PRO A 87 18.66 0.63 -16.81
C PRO A 87 20.02 0.13 -16.37
N GLY A 88 20.31 -1.09 -16.65
CA GLY A 88 21.57 -1.66 -16.28
C GLY A 88 21.62 -2.29 -14.93
N SER A 89 20.68 -1.96 -14.05
CA SER A 89 20.72 -2.52 -12.72
C SER A 89 20.29 -3.97 -12.70
N THR A 90 19.50 -4.36 -13.67
CA THR A 90 19.10 -5.73 -13.69
C THR A 90 20.21 -6.62 -14.00
N GLN A 91 21.19 -6.09 -14.61
CA GLN A 91 22.21 -6.94 -14.98
C GLN A 91 23.03 -7.25 -13.89
N GLU A 92 23.20 -6.34 -13.03
CA GLU A 92 24.01 -6.69 -11.99
C GLU A 92 23.25 -7.51 -11.10
N ASP A 93 21.99 -7.37 -11.16
CA ASP A 93 21.22 -8.29 -10.46
C ASP A 93 21.40 -9.54 -11.13
N ALA A 94 21.53 -9.47 -12.35
CA ALA A 94 21.71 -10.60 -13.13
C ALA A 94 23.13 -10.81 -13.33
N ALA A 95 23.85 -9.93 -13.15
CA ALA A 95 25.25 -10.15 -13.38
C ALA A 95 25.88 -10.32 -12.10
#